data_5c938931ca91a0e65c0c509cf9a89937
#
_entry.id   5c938931ca91a0e65c0c509cf9a89937
#
_cell.length_a   1.000
_cell.length_b   1.000
_cell.length_c   1.000
_cell.angle_alpha   90.00
_cell.angle_beta   90.00
_cell.angle_gamma   90.00
#
_symmetry.space_group_name_H-M   'P 1'
#
loop_
_entity.id
_entity.type
_entity.pdbx_description
1 polymer ?
#
loop_
_entity_poly.entity_id
_entity_poly.type
_entity_poly.pdbx_seq_one_letter_code
_entity_poly.pdbx_strand_id
1 'polypeptide(L)'
;MEQEHIFAHSEDFWDYVQSSLRCESPGELSTVNKALVKYLKLVGDHILVFVNDDQDLYRCGLSLVCSEFYESNKQFCVSKQLSLLSIDGLDQNIRLFSSYVLLLDCKNDSSQLQVMYDYHAFSVLYRSLRQLFETFALLDDDRDMGSLGILRKTCTVQLDIMFQMCKYMSISYEELQLIDTFFINYIFESLVVADVDDVFNAAKFKLILAMNEQFMIAARQHHHHLENKVLSVVATHTTFRNFSECLLMFFNREEDRCLQIMISKIIYLIFTSKKTADVFYHNDLNVMVDVLIRELTNLSEEDDSIRHTFLRVLYPLLQRKQFEASHYKKAELVSLLTYLSGIGQTFWVPSDTTKRLASRCLKLSWLQPQSETTDDVESIKSDHSSIINDRIDTAVSSTVSLPSTTKNGHIIAPPQLPHQHHRNSDTSLASMSKKITPPPPVPRHRNHSDTSLPYRRQAPPPPPPSRKKK
;
A
#
# COMPACT_ATOMS: atom_id res chain seq x y z
N MET A 1 -12.13 31.29 -28.94
CA MET A 1 -10.94 30.52 -29.32
C MET A 1 -9.83 31.01 -28.39
N GLU A 2 -9.45 30.24 -27.38
CA GLU A 2 -8.28 30.57 -26.57
C GLU A 2 -7.05 30.29 -27.45
N GLN A 3 -6.17 31.28 -27.53
CA GLN A 3 -4.91 31.14 -28.27
C GLN A 3 -4.06 30.09 -27.55
N GLU A 4 -3.65 29.03 -28.24
CA GLU A 4 -2.61 28.13 -27.77
C GLU A 4 -1.34 28.95 -27.50
N HIS A 5 -0.92 29.04 -26.26
CA HIS A 5 0.35 29.68 -25.91
C HIS A 5 1.48 28.75 -26.34
N ILE A 6 2.19 29.11 -27.37
CA ILE A 6 3.41 28.41 -27.79
C ILE A 6 4.57 29.01 -27.01
N PHE A 7 5.16 28.24 -26.12
CA PHE A 7 6.34 28.63 -25.36
C PHE A 7 7.60 28.28 -26.14
N ALA A 8 8.50 29.24 -26.31
CA ALA A 8 9.78 29.02 -26.97
C ALA A 8 10.83 28.40 -26.02
N HIS A 9 10.78 28.75 -24.75
CA HIS A 9 11.72 28.29 -23.74
C HIS A 9 11.00 27.78 -22.47
N SER A 10 11.67 26.89 -21.73
CA SER A 10 11.13 26.32 -20.49
C SER A 10 10.89 27.41 -19.43
N GLU A 11 11.74 28.45 -19.37
CA GLU A 11 11.58 29.55 -18.41
C GLU A 11 10.26 30.30 -18.64
N ASP A 12 9.92 30.60 -19.92
CA ASP A 12 8.67 31.27 -20.26
C ASP A 12 7.44 30.46 -19.81
N PHE A 13 7.51 29.12 -19.94
CA PHE A 13 6.47 28.22 -19.46
C PHE A 13 6.30 28.31 -17.96
N TRP A 14 7.39 28.23 -17.18
CA TRP A 14 7.32 28.25 -15.74
C TRP A 14 6.86 29.62 -15.18
N ASP A 15 7.26 30.71 -15.81
CA ASP A 15 6.78 32.05 -15.45
C ASP A 15 5.27 32.19 -15.73
N TYR A 16 4.80 31.62 -16.84
CA TYR A 16 3.38 31.62 -17.16
C TYR A 16 2.57 30.74 -16.22
N VAL A 17 3.07 29.56 -15.83
CA VAL A 17 2.47 28.67 -14.82
C VAL A 17 2.25 29.44 -13.51
N GLN A 18 3.26 30.18 -13.04
CA GLN A 18 3.14 31.00 -11.83
C GLN A 18 2.14 32.14 -11.97
N SER A 19 2.15 32.80 -13.12
CA SER A 19 1.22 33.91 -13.38
C SER A 19 -0.23 33.45 -13.50
N SER A 20 -0.46 32.23 -13.99
CA SER A 20 -1.79 31.65 -14.18
C SER A 20 -2.50 31.26 -12.87
N LEU A 21 -1.77 31.22 -11.75
CA LEU A 21 -2.33 31.01 -10.41
C LEU A 21 -2.97 32.26 -9.81
N ARG A 22 -2.85 33.41 -10.46
CA ARG A 22 -3.51 34.64 -10.02
C ARG A 22 -5.00 34.60 -10.42
N CYS A 23 -5.86 34.70 -9.42
CA CYS A 23 -7.31 34.80 -9.61
C CYS A 23 -7.76 36.23 -9.27
N GLU A 24 -8.41 36.93 -10.20
CA GLU A 24 -8.82 38.32 -10.01
C GLU A 24 -9.89 38.47 -8.92
N SER A 25 -10.73 37.47 -8.75
CA SER A 25 -11.84 37.47 -7.77
C SER A 25 -11.96 36.08 -7.12
N PRO A 26 -11.13 35.75 -6.12
CA PRO A 26 -11.15 34.42 -5.48
C PRO A 26 -12.45 34.14 -4.70
N GLY A 27 -13.26 35.15 -4.41
CA GLY A 27 -14.58 34.98 -3.80
C GLY A 27 -15.71 34.64 -4.77
N GLU A 28 -15.48 34.69 -6.09
CA GLU A 28 -16.47 34.37 -7.11
C GLU A 28 -16.19 32.97 -7.72
N LEU A 29 -17.07 32.00 -7.46
CA LEU A 29 -16.88 30.61 -7.91
C LEU A 29 -16.76 30.47 -9.44
N SER A 30 -17.36 31.37 -10.23
CA SER A 30 -17.24 31.36 -11.69
C SER A 30 -15.81 31.68 -12.13
N THR A 31 -15.15 32.61 -11.47
CA THR A 31 -13.77 33.04 -11.72
C THR A 31 -12.79 31.96 -11.22
N VAL A 32 -13.05 31.39 -10.04
CA VAL A 32 -12.29 30.24 -9.52
C VAL A 32 -12.35 29.05 -10.47
N ASN A 33 -13.55 28.72 -11.01
CA ASN A 33 -13.70 27.64 -11.97
C ASN A 33 -12.87 27.88 -13.25
N LYS A 34 -12.88 29.10 -13.78
CA LYS A 34 -12.10 29.45 -14.97
C LYS A 34 -10.60 29.33 -14.69
N ALA A 35 -10.13 29.84 -13.55
CA ALA A 35 -8.72 29.76 -13.16
C ALA A 35 -8.28 28.30 -12.97
N LEU A 36 -9.07 27.49 -12.27
CA LEU A 36 -8.76 26.08 -12.06
C LEU A 36 -8.70 25.29 -13.37
N VAL A 37 -9.73 25.39 -14.21
CA VAL A 37 -9.77 24.65 -15.49
C VAL A 37 -8.67 25.12 -16.42
N LYS A 38 -8.40 26.43 -16.49
CA LYS A 38 -7.29 26.98 -17.28
C LYS A 38 -5.96 26.42 -16.82
N TYR A 39 -5.72 26.34 -15.52
CA TYR A 39 -4.47 25.81 -14.98
C TYR A 39 -4.32 24.31 -15.25
N LEU A 40 -5.37 23.51 -14.99
CA LEU A 40 -5.35 22.07 -15.26
C LEU A 40 -5.09 21.78 -16.73
N LYS A 41 -5.70 22.55 -17.62
CA LYS A 41 -5.48 22.44 -19.06
C LYS A 41 -4.06 22.86 -19.46
N LEU A 42 -3.58 23.99 -18.95
CA LEU A 42 -2.22 24.48 -19.22
C LEU A 42 -1.17 23.41 -18.90
N VAL A 43 -1.24 22.82 -17.71
CA VAL A 43 -0.28 21.77 -17.31
C VAL A 43 -0.50 20.49 -18.12
N GLY A 44 -1.75 20.07 -18.34
CA GLY A 44 -2.10 18.88 -19.11
C GLY A 44 -1.58 18.93 -20.54
N ASP A 45 -1.81 20.05 -21.25
CA ASP A 45 -1.39 20.24 -22.65
C ASP A 45 0.15 20.24 -22.80
N HIS A 46 0.91 20.48 -21.73
CA HIS A 46 2.37 20.58 -21.74
C HIS A 46 3.09 19.44 -20.99
N ILE A 47 2.36 18.42 -20.54
CA ILE A 47 2.95 17.16 -20.04
C ILE A 47 3.74 16.53 -21.20
N LEU A 48 4.96 16.06 -20.92
CA LEU A 48 5.95 15.54 -21.88
C LEU A 48 6.67 16.60 -22.75
N VAL A 49 6.31 17.89 -22.64
CA VAL A 49 7.02 18.98 -23.31
C VAL A 49 7.86 19.77 -22.30
N PHE A 50 7.23 20.23 -21.23
CA PHE A 50 7.87 21.05 -20.18
C PHE A 50 7.73 20.45 -18.78
N VAL A 51 6.81 19.50 -18.58
CA VAL A 51 6.62 18.74 -17.33
C VAL A 51 7.13 17.32 -17.61
N ASN A 52 8.44 17.12 -17.48
CA ASN A 52 9.11 15.92 -17.99
C ASN A 52 9.29 14.83 -16.94
N ASP A 53 9.30 15.19 -15.66
CA ASP A 53 9.54 14.27 -14.57
C ASP A 53 8.52 14.43 -13.42
N ASP A 54 8.66 13.59 -12.41
CA ASP A 54 7.77 13.60 -11.25
C ASP A 54 8.01 14.84 -10.34
N GLN A 55 9.20 15.47 -10.41
CA GLN A 55 9.47 16.69 -9.67
C GLN A 55 8.76 17.91 -10.30
N ASP A 56 8.75 17.98 -11.62
CA ASP A 56 8.02 19.01 -12.36
C ASP A 56 6.52 18.88 -12.10
N LEU A 57 6.00 17.65 -12.16
CA LEU A 57 4.59 17.37 -11.87
C LEU A 57 4.23 17.75 -10.42
N TYR A 58 5.10 17.41 -9.48
CA TYR A 58 4.97 17.81 -8.07
C TYR A 58 4.97 19.32 -7.89
N ARG A 59 5.89 20.02 -8.55
CA ARG A 59 5.97 21.49 -8.53
C ARG A 59 4.68 22.14 -9.02
N CYS A 60 4.14 21.69 -10.16
CA CYS A 60 2.87 22.18 -10.68
C CYS A 60 1.71 21.92 -9.71
N GLY A 61 1.61 20.69 -9.19
CA GLY A 61 0.55 20.30 -8.27
C GLY A 61 0.61 21.09 -6.96
N LEU A 62 1.79 21.20 -6.36
CA LEU A 62 1.99 21.96 -5.12
C LEU A 62 1.69 23.45 -5.30
N SER A 63 2.13 24.06 -6.41
CA SER A 63 1.83 25.45 -6.73
C SER A 63 0.32 25.72 -6.82
N LEU A 64 -0.44 24.77 -7.37
CA LEU A 64 -1.91 24.87 -7.41
C LEU A 64 -2.53 24.74 -6.03
N VAL A 65 -2.20 23.68 -5.30
CA VAL A 65 -2.80 23.39 -3.97
C VAL A 65 -2.51 24.50 -2.96
N CYS A 66 -1.30 25.11 -3.02
CA CYS A 66 -0.92 26.24 -2.16
C CYS A 66 -1.34 27.60 -2.69
N SER A 67 -2.08 27.68 -3.81
CA SER A 67 -2.54 28.97 -4.33
C SER A 67 -3.70 29.53 -3.49
N GLU A 68 -3.78 30.84 -3.37
CA GLU A 68 -4.80 31.53 -2.57
C GLU A 68 -6.23 31.15 -2.99
N PHE A 69 -6.50 31.08 -4.29
CA PHE A 69 -7.83 30.75 -4.78
C PHE A 69 -8.20 29.28 -4.51
N TYR A 70 -7.24 28.35 -4.55
CA TYR A 70 -7.48 26.94 -4.25
C TYR A 70 -7.70 26.75 -2.75
N GLU A 71 -6.82 27.28 -1.91
CA GLU A 71 -6.94 27.17 -0.46
C GLU A 71 -8.24 27.77 0.06
N SER A 72 -8.65 28.92 -0.48
CA SER A 72 -9.90 29.59 -0.07
C SER A 72 -11.15 28.87 -0.57
N ASN A 73 -11.04 27.98 -1.58
CA ASN A 73 -12.18 27.30 -2.23
C ASN A 73 -11.95 25.79 -2.37
N LYS A 74 -11.27 25.14 -1.44
CA LYS A 74 -10.88 23.71 -1.51
C LYS A 74 -12.02 22.79 -1.88
N GLN A 75 -13.16 22.87 -1.18
CA GLN A 75 -14.33 22.03 -1.44
C GLN A 75 -14.83 22.16 -2.88
N PHE A 76 -14.90 23.39 -3.38
CA PHE A 76 -15.31 23.63 -4.77
C PHE A 76 -14.29 23.06 -5.76
N CYS A 77 -13.00 23.29 -5.54
CA CYS A 77 -11.93 22.79 -6.40
C CYS A 77 -11.89 21.25 -6.46
N VAL A 78 -12.03 20.60 -5.30
CA VAL A 78 -12.11 19.13 -5.21
C VAL A 78 -13.34 18.59 -5.95
N SER A 79 -14.53 19.16 -5.68
CA SER A 79 -15.79 18.79 -6.36
C SER A 79 -15.67 18.96 -7.87
N LYS A 80 -15.08 20.06 -8.33
CA LYS A 80 -14.88 20.32 -9.76
C LYS A 80 -13.93 19.32 -10.42
N GLN A 81 -12.82 18.99 -9.78
CA GLN A 81 -11.87 17.98 -10.29
C GLN A 81 -12.52 16.60 -10.36
N LEU A 82 -13.28 16.18 -9.35
CA LEU A 82 -14.04 14.93 -9.39
C LEU A 82 -15.09 14.93 -10.52
N SER A 83 -15.74 16.06 -10.75
CA SER A 83 -16.67 16.21 -11.89
C SER A 83 -15.95 16.07 -13.23
N LEU A 84 -14.73 16.62 -13.38
CA LEU A 84 -13.91 16.43 -14.58
C LEU A 84 -13.54 14.96 -14.77
N LEU A 85 -13.11 14.27 -13.73
CA LEU A 85 -12.77 12.83 -13.81
C LEU A 85 -13.95 11.94 -14.21
N SER A 86 -15.18 12.43 -14.03
CA SER A 86 -16.41 11.73 -14.43
C SER A 86 -16.75 11.90 -15.91
N ILE A 87 -16.02 12.75 -16.65
CA ILE A 87 -16.29 13.01 -18.07
C ILE A 87 -15.70 11.88 -18.91
N ASP A 88 -16.55 11.24 -19.71
CA ASP A 88 -16.11 10.28 -20.71
C ASP A 88 -15.30 11.00 -21.80
N GLY A 89 -14.14 10.43 -22.17
CA GLY A 89 -13.27 11.04 -23.18
C GLY A 89 -12.47 12.26 -22.71
N LEU A 90 -12.38 12.50 -21.39
CA LEU A 90 -11.45 13.51 -20.85
C LEU A 90 -10.02 13.19 -21.32
N ASP A 91 -9.30 14.23 -21.78
CA ASP A 91 -7.89 14.10 -22.14
C ASP A 91 -7.08 13.41 -21.05
N GLN A 92 -6.19 12.48 -21.42
CA GLN A 92 -5.48 11.62 -20.47
C GLN A 92 -4.47 12.41 -19.63
N ASN A 93 -3.85 13.45 -20.15
CA ASN A 93 -2.91 14.28 -19.41
C ASN A 93 -3.65 15.13 -18.37
N ILE A 94 -4.82 15.68 -18.74
CA ILE A 94 -5.68 16.42 -17.81
C ILE A 94 -6.21 15.48 -16.74
N ARG A 95 -6.58 14.23 -17.09
CA ARG A 95 -7.00 13.20 -16.16
C ARG A 95 -5.89 12.86 -15.17
N LEU A 96 -4.66 12.66 -15.67
CA LEU A 96 -3.48 12.41 -14.84
C LEU A 96 -3.25 13.56 -13.86
N PHE A 97 -3.15 14.79 -14.38
CA PHE A 97 -2.82 15.93 -13.54
C PHE A 97 -3.91 16.25 -12.52
N SER A 98 -5.20 16.19 -12.90
CA SER A 98 -6.31 16.35 -11.96
C SER A 98 -6.28 15.29 -10.84
N SER A 99 -6.04 14.03 -11.19
CA SER A 99 -5.90 12.96 -10.18
C SER A 99 -4.69 13.21 -9.28
N TYR A 100 -3.57 13.68 -9.84
CA TYR A 100 -2.36 13.96 -9.09
C TYR A 100 -2.53 15.10 -8.07
N VAL A 101 -3.22 16.16 -8.47
CA VAL A 101 -3.56 17.29 -7.56
C VAL A 101 -4.41 16.81 -6.38
N LEU A 102 -5.45 15.97 -6.65
CA LEU A 102 -6.27 15.37 -5.59
C LEU A 102 -5.45 14.49 -4.65
N LEU A 103 -4.53 13.68 -5.17
CA LEU A 103 -3.63 12.87 -4.36
C LEU A 103 -2.72 13.74 -3.48
N LEU A 104 -2.15 14.80 -4.06
CA LEU A 104 -1.27 15.71 -3.35
C LEU A 104 -2.01 16.45 -2.24
N ASP A 105 -3.21 16.94 -2.51
CA ASP A 105 -4.05 17.63 -1.53
C ASP A 105 -4.40 16.73 -0.34
N CYS A 106 -4.82 15.49 -0.56
CA CYS A 106 -5.13 14.56 0.53
C CYS A 106 -3.88 14.04 1.27
N LYS A 107 -2.70 14.02 0.65
CA LYS A 107 -1.44 13.70 1.33
C LYS A 107 -0.95 14.85 2.21
N ASN A 108 -1.17 16.09 1.79
CA ASN A 108 -0.82 17.27 2.57
C ASN A 108 -1.78 17.49 3.74
N ASP A 109 -3.08 17.22 3.52
CA ASP A 109 -4.13 17.39 4.51
C ASP A 109 -5.12 16.23 4.44
N SER A 110 -4.99 15.27 5.36
CA SER A 110 -5.85 14.08 5.41
C SER A 110 -7.34 14.39 5.61
N SER A 111 -7.71 15.59 6.08
CA SER A 111 -9.11 16.01 6.18
C SER A 111 -9.77 16.13 4.82
N GLN A 112 -9.00 16.33 3.75
CA GLN A 112 -9.51 16.39 2.38
C GLN A 112 -10.09 15.05 1.90
N LEU A 113 -9.68 13.93 2.49
CA LEU A 113 -10.30 12.63 2.20
C LEU A 113 -11.79 12.62 2.53
N GLN A 114 -12.21 13.28 3.65
CA GLN A 114 -13.61 13.39 3.98
C GLN A 114 -14.35 14.27 2.95
N VAL A 115 -13.77 15.39 2.56
CA VAL A 115 -14.33 16.26 1.52
C VAL A 115 -14.49 15.48 0.21
N MET A 116 -13.45 14.75 -0.22
CA MET A 116 -13.53 13.90 -1.41
C MET A 116 -14.65 12.86 -1.30
N TYR A 117 -14.78 12.22 -0.14
CA TYR A 117 -15.79 11.20 0.10
C TYR A 117 -17.20 11.76 0.02
N ASP A 118 -17.43 12.94 0.61
CA ASP A 118 -18.73 13.64 0.56
C ASP A 118 -19.14 14.01 -0.87
N TYR A 119 -18.18 14.19 -1.78
CA TYR A 119 -18.38 14.39 -3.22
C TYR A 119 -18.27 13.09 -4.04
N HIS A 120 -18.48 11.93 -3.42
CA HIS A 120 -18.53 10.61 -4.06
C HIS A 120 -17.23 10.20 -4.79
N ALA A 121 -16.07 10.66 -4.31
CA ALA A 121 -14.78 10.35 -4.94
C ALA A 121 -14.54 8.86 -5.10
N PHE A 122 -14.97 8.02 -4.14
CA PHE A 122 -14.78 6.58 -4.23
C PHE A 122 -15.45 5.97 -5.48
N SER A 123 -16.71 6.29 -5.71
CA SER A 123 -17.45 5.82 -6.89
C SER A 123 -16.90 6.40 -8.19
N VAL A 124 -16.47 7.69 -8.19
CA VAL A 124 -15.86 8.34 -9.35
C VAL A 124 -14.55 7.66 -9.73
N LEU A 125 -13.65 7.46 -8.78
CA LEU A 125 -12.35 6.82 -9.00
C LEU A 125 -12.50 5.35 -9.39
N TYR A 126 -13.42 4.62 -8.74
CA TYR A 126 -13.73 3.24 -9.11
C TYR A 126 -14.15 3.12 -10.58
N ARG A 127 -15.08 3.97 -11.04
CA ARG A 127 -15.53 3.95 -12.44
C ARG A 127 -14.40 4.33 -13.40
N SER A 128 -13.63 5.36 -13.07
CA SER A 128 -12.48 5.79 -13.86
C SER A 128 -11.43 4.67 -13.98
N LEU A 129 -11.04 4.04 -12.87
CA LEU A 129 -10.09 2.93 -12.87
C LEU A 129 -10.63 1.71 -13.62
N ARG A 130 -11.90 1.38 -13.45
CA ARG A 130 -12.52 0.27 -14.17
C ARG A 130 -12.45 0.48 -15.68
N GLN A 131 -12.75 1.69 -16.17
CA GLN A 131 -12.62 2.05 -17.57
C GLN A 131 -11.16 1.98 -18.07
N LEU A 132 -10.21 2.47 -17.25
CA LEU A 132 -8.79 2.37 -17.57
C LEU A 132 -8.31 0.92 -17.64
N PHE A 133 -8.77 0.05 -16.76
CA PHE A 133 -8.46 -1.38 -16.77
C PHE A 133 -9.03 -2.10 -18.00
N GLU A 134 -10.25 -1.74 -18.42
CA GLU A 134 -10.83 -2.20 -19.69
C GLU A 134 -9.97 -1.75 -20.88
N THR A 135 -9.49 -0.51 -20.85
CA THR A 135 -8.58 0.01 -21.89
C THR A 135 -7.27 -0.77 -21.93
N PHE A 136 -6.64 -1.03 -20.77
CA PHE A 136 -5.41 -1.83 -20.69
C PHE A 136 -5.61 -3.26 -21.21
N ALA A 137 -6.74 -3.88 -20.87
CA ALA A 137 -7.06 -5.24 -21.32
C ALA A 137 -7.24 -5.35 -22.86
N LEU A 138 -7.50 -4.24 -23.54
CA LEU A 138 -7.68 -4.16 -24.99
C LEU A 138 -6.45 -3.68 -25.75
N LEU A 139 -5.40 -3.22 -25.04
CA LEU A 139 -4.17 -2.75 -25.67
C LEU A 139 -3.29 -3.95 -26.04
N ASP A 140 -2.97 -4.07 -27.33
CA ASP A 140 -1.89 -4.96 -27.79
C ASP A 140 -0.54 -4.36 -27.43
N ASP A 141 0.45 -5.23 -27.13
CA ASP A 141 1.81 -4.88 -26.67
C ASP A 141 2.61 -3.95 -27.61
N ASP A 142 2.16 -3.75 -28.85
CA ASP A 142 2.88 -3.00 -29.91
C ASP A 142 2.52 -1.50 -29.99
N ARG A 143 1.75 -0.95 -29.05
CA ARG A 143 1.29 0.45 -29.13
C ARG A 143 2.19 1.43 -28.38
N ASP A 144 2.04 2.69 -28.78
CA ASP A 144 2.77 3.88 -28.31
C ASP A 144 3.11 3.85 -26.81
N MET A 145 4.39 3.66 -26.51
CA MET A 145 4.93 3.58 -25.14
C MET A 145 4.65 4.86 -24.33
N GLY A 146 4.48 6.00 -24.97
CA GLY A 146 4.17 7.26 -24.31
C GLY A 146 2.76 7.28 -23.72
N SER A 147 1.76 6.93 -24.53
CA SER A 147 0.37 6.86 -24.09
C SER A 147 0.16 5.82 -22.99
N LEU A 148 0.81 4.66 -23.09
CA LEU A 148 0.79 3.61 -22.08
C LEU A 148 1.39 4.12 -20.76
N GLY A 149 2.47 4.91 -20.82
CA GLY A 149 3.09 5.52 -19.64
C GLY A 149 2.15 6.46 -18.88
N ILE A 150 1.42 7.32 -19.60
CA ILE A 150 0.43 8.24 -19.00
C ILE A 150 -0.73 7.47 -18.36
N LEU A 151 -1.28 6.47 -19.06
CA LEU A 151 -2.34 5.62 -18.51
C LEU A 151 -1.89 4.91 -17.24
N ARG A 152 -0.70 4.33 -17.23
CA ARG A 152 -0.11 3.64 -16.09
C ARG A 152 0.09 4.59 -14.89
N LYS A 153 0.64 5.80 -15.13
CA LYS A 153 0.76 6.84 -14.10
C LYS A 153 -0.61 7.26 -13.55
N THR A 154 -1.60 7.46 -14.42
CA THR A 154 -2.97 7.82 -14.01
C THR A 154 -3.58 6.75 -13.11
N CYS A 155 -3.49 5.48 -13.50
CA CYS A 155 -3.95 4.38 -12.68
C CYS A 155 -3.24 4.34 -11.33
N THR A 156 -1.92 4.48 -11.30
CA THR A 156 -1.14 4.48 -10.06
C THR A 156 -1.63 5.55 -9.09
N VAL A 157 -1.82 6.77 -9.58
CA VAL A 157 -2.31 7.90 -8.77
C VAL A 157 -3.71 7.64 -8.24
N GLN A 158 -4.63 7.16 -9.08
CA GLN A 158 -6.01 6.89 -8.66
C GLN A 158 -6.11 5.70 -7.70
N LEU A 159 -5.31 4.64 -7.89
CA LEU A 159 -5.18 3.53 -6.95
C LEU A 159 -4.67 4.00 -5.58
N ASP A 160 -3.71 4.93 -5.58
CA ASP A 160 -3.15 5.50 -4.35
C ASP A 160 -4.21 6.32 -3.59
N ILE A 161 -5.02 7.14 -4.29
CA ILE A 161 -6.13 7.87 -3.64
C ILE A 161 -7.13 6.89 -3.03
N MET A 162 -7.57 5.87 -3.78
CA MET A 162 -8.49 4.86 -3.26
C MET A 162 -7.90 4.09 -2.07
N PHE A 163 -6.59 3.80 -2.10
CA PHE A 163 -5.89 3.20 -0.97
C PHE A 163 -5.93 4.11 0.26
N GLN A 164 -5.64 5.42 0.10
CA GLN A 164 -5.72 6.39 1.21
C GLN A 164 -7.15 6.45 1.78
N MET A 165 -8.17 6.48 0.92
CA MET A 165 -9.58 6.45 1.38
C MET A 165 -9.88 5.18 2.16
N CYS A 166 -9.52 4.00 1.65
CA CYS A 166 -9.72 2.73 2.34
C CYS A 166 -8.89 2.61 3.63
N LYS A 167 -7.72 3.26 3.70
CA LYS A 167 -6.84 3.22 4.88
C LYS A 167 -7.36 4.08 6.02
N TYR A 168 -7.91 5.26 5.72
CA TYR A 168 -8.25 6.26 6.72
C TYR A 168 -9.74 6.45 6.97
N MET A 169 -10.60 5.86 6.13
CA MET A 169 -12.05 6.01 6.22
C MET A 169 -12.75 4.66 6.29
N SER A 170 -14.00 4.69 6.71
CA SER A 170 -14.92 3.55 6.57
C SER A 170 -15.74 3.76 5.31
N ILE A 171 -15.54 2.90 4.32
CA ILE A 171 -16.29 2.96 3.06
C ILE A 171 -17.69 2.36 3.28
N SER A 172 -18.72 3.04 2.76
CA SER A 172 -20.09 2.59 2.94
C SER A 172 -20.36 1.23 2.28
N TYR A 173 -21.36 0.55 2.80
CA TYR A 173 -21.79 -0.74 2.25
C TYR A 173 -22.18 -0.62 0.77
N GLU A 174 -22.89 0.45 0.42
CA GLU A 174 -23.36 0.72 -0.95
C GLU A 174 -22.19 0.91 -1.92
N GLU A 175 -21.15 1.63 -1.51
CA GLU A 175 -19.95 1.83 -2.35
C GLU A 175 -19.12 0.54 -2.48
N LEU A 176 -19.00 -0.25 -1.42
CA LEU A 176 -18.32 -1.54 -1.50
C LEU A 176 -19.07 -2.54 -2.41
N GLN A 177 -20.40 -2.45 -2.50
CA GLN A 177 -21.18 -3.26 -3.42
C GLN A 177 -20.91 -2.94 -4.90
N LEU A 178 -20.54 -1.68 -5.22
CA LEU A 178 -20.22 -1.27 -6.61
C LEU A 178 -19.02 -2.04 -7.17
N ILE A 179 -18.06 -2.42 -6.31
CA ILE A 179 -16.86 -3.14 -6.73
C ILE A 179 -17.27 -4.48 -7.33
N ASP A 180 -17.03 -4.66 -8.63
CA ASP A 180 -17.35 -5.90 -9.33
C ASP A 180 -16.17 -6.90 -9.30
N THR A 181 -16.46 -8.12 -9.71
CA THR A 181 -15.47 -9.19 -9.76
C THR A 181 -14.41 -8.92 -10.84
N PHE A 182 -14.76 -8.26 -11.95
CA PHE A 182 -13.83 -7.90 -13.01
C PHE A 182 -12.70 -7.02 -12.47
N PHE A 183 -13.04 -5.97 -11.70
CA PHE A 183 -12.06 -5.04 -11.12
C PHE A 183 -11.04 -5.76 -10.24
N ILE A 184 -11.51 -6.65 -9.37
CA ILE A 184 -10.63 -7.41 -8.47
C ILE A 184 -9.80 -8.41 -9.26
N ASN A 185 -10.41 -9.18 -10.19
CA ASN A 185 -9.69 -10.13 -11.03
C ASN A 185 -8.59 -9.46 -11.83
N TYR A 186 -8.90 -8.31 -12.47
CA TYR A 186 -7.90 -7.57 -13.24
C TYR A 186 -6.67 -7.22 -12.40
N ILE A 187 -6.89 -6.74 -11.17
CA ILE A 187 -5.75 -6.43 -10.28
C ILE A 187 -4.94 -7.70 -9.99
N PHE A 188 -5.59 -8.82 -9.65
CA PHE A 188 -4.89 -10.08 -9.37
C PHE A 188 -4.11 -10.61 -10.58
N GLU A 189 -4.71 -10.58 -11.77
CA GLU A 189 -4.12 -11.08 -13.02
C GLU A 189 -2.94 -10.22 -13.48
N SER A 190 -3.03 -8.91 -13.26
CA SER A 190 -2.01 -7.94 -13.66
C SER A 190 -0.88 -7.76 -12.66
N LEU A 191 -0.87 -8.49 -11.51
CA LEU A 191 0.26 -8.49 -10.58
C LEU A 191 1.44 -9.26 -11.16
N VAL A 192 2.61 -8.63 -11.12
CA VAL A 192 3.87 -9.22 -11.62
C VAL A 192 4.87 -9.33 -10.48
N VAL A 193 5.32 -10.56 -10.21
CA VAL A 193 6.24 -10.85 -9.09
C VAL A 193 7.63 -10.24 -9.34
N ALA A 194 8.08 -10.24 -10.60
CA ALA A 194 9.40 -9.72 -10.97
C ALA A 194 9.52 -8.19 -10.77
N ASP A 195 8.39 -7.48 -10.80
CA ASP A 195 8.31 -6.02 -10.72
C ASP A 195 7.77 -5.55 -9.36
N VAL A 196 8.23 -6.16 -8.26
CA VAL A 196 7.75 -5.79 -6.91
C VAL A 196 8.10 -4.34 -6.55
N ASP A 197 9.22 -3.85 -7.07
CA ASP A 197 9.64 -2.45 -6.86
C ASP A 197 8.92 -1.46 -7.79
N ASP A 198 8.12 -1.96 -8.73
CA ASP A 198 7.30 -1.12 -9.59
C ASP A 198 6.14 -0.47 -8.83
N VAL A 199 6.04 0.86 -8.95
CA VAL A 199 5.08 1.68 -8.20
C VAL A 199 3.63 1.32 -8.53
N PHE A 200 3.34 1.01 -9.81
CA PHE A 200 2.00 0.61 -10.22
C PHE A 200 1.61 -0.75 -9.66
N ASN A 201 2.54 -1.71 -9.68
CA ASN A 201 2.34 -3.03 -9.09
C ASN A 201 2.12 -2.93 -7.57
N ALA A 202 2.93 -2.12 -6.89
CA ALA A 202 2.78 -1.86 -5.46
C ALA A 202 1.44 -1.18 -5.12
N ALA A 203 0.98 -0.21 -5.94
CA ALA A 203 -0.31 0.47 -5.73
C ALA A 203 -1.50 -0.50 -5.86
N LYS A 204 -1.49 -1.40 -6.86
CA LYS A 204 -2.48 -2.46 -7.02
C LYS A 204 -2.52 -3.38 -5.81
N PHE A 205 -1.36 -3.84 -5.35
CA PHE A 205 -1.25 -4.73 -4.20
C PHE A 205 -1.79 -4.06 -2.93
N LYS A 206 -1.36 -2.82 -2.64
CA LYS A 206 -1.83 -2.04 -1.49
C LYS A 206 -3.35 -1.85 -1.49
N LEU A 207 -3.94 -1.54 -2.65
CA LEU A 207 -5.39 -1.38 -2.75
C LEU A 207 -6.13 -2.68 -2.44
N ILE A 208 -5.69 -3.83 -2.95
CA ILE A 208 -6.30 -5.14 -2.64
C ILE A 208 -6.29 -5.41 -1.12
N LEU A 209 -5.18 -5.13 -0.45
CA LEU A 209 -5.09 -5.28 1.01
C LEU A 209 -6.09 -4.38 1.75
N ALA A 210 -6.18 -3.11 1.34
CA ALA A 210 -7.07 -2.14 1.96
C ALA A 210 -8.55 -2.45 1.68
N MET A 211 -8.88 -2.92 0.47
CA MET A 211 -10.23 -3.39 0.13
C MET A 211 -10.63 -4.61 0.95
N ASN A 212 -9.72 -5.60 1.12
CA ASN A 212 -9.97 -6.74 1.99
C ASN A 212 -10.30 -6.28 3.42
N GLU A 213 -9.58 -5.29 3.95
CA GLU A 213 -9.85 -4.71 5.26
C GLU A 213 -11.25 -4.08 5.32
N GLN A 214 -11.63 -3.31 4.30
CA GLN A 214 -12.97 -2.67 4.23
C GLN A 214 -14.09 -3.72 4.16
N PHE A 215 -13.94 -4.79 3.38
CA PHE A 215 -14.91 -5.90 3.37
C PHE A 215 -15.00 -6.59 4.74
N MET A 216 -13.89 -6.76 5.47
CA MET A 216 -13.91 -7.32 6.82
C MET A 216 -14.64 -6.38 7.81
N ILE A 217 -14.45 -5.07 7.71
CA ILE A 217 -15.12 -4.07 8.55
C ILE A 217 -16.63 -4.09 8.26
N ALA A 218 -17.02 -4.03 7.00
CA ALA A 218 -18.41 -4.03 6.57
C ALA A 218 -19.15 -5.32 6.95
N ALA A 219 -18.51 -6.48 6.80
CA ALA A 219 -19.09 -7.76 7.23
C ALA A 219 -19.38 -7.81 8.73
N ARG A 220 -18.57 -7.13 9.55
CA ARG A 220 -18.79 -7.03 11.00
C ARG A 220 -19.95 -6.08 11.34
N GLN A 221 -20.06 -4.96 10.63
CA GLN A 221 -21.08 -3.94 10.87
C GLN A 221 -22.47 -4.36 10.40
N HIS A 222 -22.55 -5.08 9.29
CA HIS A 222 -23.78 -5.44 8.59
C HIS A 222 -24.17 -6.93 8.72
N HIS A 223 -23.85 -7.56 9.85
CA HIS A 223 -24.26 -8.93 10.20
C HIS A 223 -24.00 -9.99 9.08
N HIS A 224 -22.81 -9.95 8.48
CA HIS A 224 -22.30 -10.98 7.55
C HIS A 224 -22.98 -11.10 6.18
N HIS A 225 -23.78 -10.15 5.74
CA HIS A 225 -24.44 -10.20 4.42
C HIS A 225 -23.54 -9.78 3.25
N LEU A 226 -22.41 -9.11 3.50
CA LEU A 226 -21.49 -8.71 2.45
C LEU A 226 -20.39 -9.75 2.28
N GLU A 227 -20.38 -10.38 1.09
CA GLU A 227 -19.30 -11.29 0.72
C GLU A 227 -17.98 -10.52 0.55
N ASN A 228 -16.89 -11.02 1.13
CA ASN A 228 -15.57 -10.50 0.87
C ASN A 228 -15.11 -10.92 -0.54
N LYS A 229 -15.31 -10.03 -1.51
CA LYS A 229 -15.03 -10.31 -2.92
C LYS A 229 -13.54 -10.56 -3.18
N VAL A 230 -12.63 -9.96 -2.39
CA VAL A 230 -11.19 -10.24 -2.48
C VAL A 230 -10.92 -11.70 -2.11
N LEU A 231 -11.47 -12.16 -0.98
CA LEU A 231 -11.28 -13.55 -0.54
C LEU A 231 -11.96 -14.55 -1.49
N SER A 232 -13.07 -14.18 -2.10
CA SER A 232 -13.77 -15.02 -3.09
C SER A 232 -12.93 -15.21 -4.34
N VAL A 233 -12.27 -14.17 -4.83
CA VAL A 233 -11.34 -14.26 -5.96
C VAL A 233 -10.13 -15.12 -5.59
N VAL A 234 -9.53 -14.92 -4.42
CA VAL A 234 -8.45 -15.78 -3.91
C VAL A 234 -8.85 -17.26 -3.90
N ALA A 235 -10.11 -17.57 -3.59
CA ALA A 235 -10.59 -18.94 -3.49
C ALA A 235 -10.88 -19.61 -4.84
N THR A 236 -11.07 -18.84 -5.90
CA THR A 236 -11.57 -19.36 -7.20
C THR A 236 -10.56 -19.20 -8.34
N HIS A 237 -9.55 -18.34 -8.19
CA HIS A 237 -8.72 -17.92 -9.31
C HIS A 237 -7.47 -18.80 -9.50
N THR A 238 -7.19 -19.14 -10.76
CA THR A 238 -5.98 -19.90 -11.16
C THR A 238 -4.70 -19.08 -11.05
N THR A 239 -4.80 -17.73 -11.06
CA THR A 239 -3.65 -16.80 -10.95
C THR A 239 -3.28 -16.45 -9.51
N PHE A 240 -3.85 -17.14 -8.52
CA PHE A 240 -3.50 -16.97 -7.12
C PHE A 240 -2.00 -17.07 -6.86
N ARG A 241 -1.28 -17.80 -7.69
CA ARG A 241 0.16 -18.00 -7.56
C ARG A 241 0.92 -16.67 -7.54
N ASN A 242 0.71 -15.80 -8.52
CA ASN A 242 1.39 -14.50 -8.57
C ASN A 242 1.09 -13.65 -7.34
N PHE A 243 -0.18 -13.65 -6.92
CA PHE A 243 -0.57 -12.94 -5.70
C PHE A 243 0.09 -13.52 -4.45
N SER A 244 0.16 -14.85 -4.29
CA SER A 244 0.79 -15.47 -3.12
C SER A 244 2.29 -15.19 -3.06
N GLU A 245 2.97 -15.20 -4.20
CA GLU A 245 4.38 -14.85 -4.30
C GLU A 245 4.60 -13.35 -3.97
N CYS A 246 3.78 -12.43 -4.51
CA CYS A 246 3.80 -11.02 -4.12
C CYS A 246 3.52 -10.84 -2.63
N LEU A 247 2.50 -11.54 -2.10
CA LEU A 247 2.13 -11.46 -0.69
C LEU A 247 3.29 -11.84 0.23
N LEU A 248 4.00 -12.93 -0.10
CA LEU A 248 5.17 -13.37 0.65
C LEU A 248 6.34 -12.37 0.55
N MET A 249 6.60 -11.84 -0.64
CA MET A 249 7.66 -10.85 -0.85
C MET A 249 7.39 -9.56 -0.07
N PHE A 250 6.19 -9.01 -0.16
CA PHE A 250 5.82 -7.82 0.61
C PHE A 250 5.82 -8.11 2.11
N PHE A 251 5.33 -9.28 2.55
CA PHE A 251 5.37 -9.66 3.95
C PHE A 251 6.79 -9.70 4.52
N ASN A 252 7.75 -10.13 3.72
CA ASN A 252 9.15 -10.22 4.13
C ASN A 252 9.89 -8.87 4.14
N ARG A 253 9.48 -7.89 3.31
CA ARG A 253 10.20 -6.63 3.09
C ARG A 253 9.51 -5.40 3.68
N GLU A 254 8.21 -5.48 3.97
CA GLU A 254 7.40 -4.33 4.36
C GLU A 254 7.79 -3.82 5.75
N GLU A 255 8.03 -2.52 5.87
CA GLU A 255 8.37 -1.84 7.11
C GLU A 255 7.20 -1.02 7.67
N ASP A 256 6.21 -0.64 6.82
CA ASP A 256 5.01 0.06 7.27
C ASP A 256 4.13 -0.89 8.12
N ARG A 257 3.98 -0.57 9.40
CA ARG A 257 3.21 -1.35 10.35
C ARG A 257 1.75 -1.55 9.95
N CYS A 258 1.15 -0.56 9.30
CA CYS A 258 -0.22 -0.67 8.81
C CYS A 258 -0.33 -1.71 7.70
N LEU A 259 0.58 -1.68 6.73
CA LEU A 259 0.63 -2.67 5.66
C LEU A 259 0.97 -4.07 6.18
N GLN A 260 1.91 -4.20 7.12
CA GLN A 260 2.19 -5.49 7.78
C GLN A 260 0.94 -6.08 8.44
N ILE A 261 0.12 -5.26 9.09
CA ILE A 261 -1.15 -5.69 9.70
C ILE A 261 -2.15 -6.12 8.61
N MET A 262 -2.31 -5.36 7.53
CA MET A 262 -3.21 -5.70 6.43
C MET A 262 -2.79 -7.00 5.73
N ILE A 263 -1.49 -7.17 5.44
CA ILE A 263 -0.92 -8.41 4.90
C ILE A 263 -1.22 -9.59 5.83
N SER A 264 -0.96 -9.42 7.12
CA SER A 264 -1.19 -10.47 8.12
C SER A 264 -2.66 -10.87 8.20
N LYS A 265 -3.59 -9.92 8.09
CA LYS A 265 -5.04 -10.20 8.11
C LYS A 265 -5.48 -11.02 6.90
N ILE A 266 -4.98 -10.71 5.70
CA ILE A 266 -5.32 -11.52 4.52
C ILE A 266 -4.71 -12.91 4.60
N ILE A 267 -3.47 -13.05 5.09
CA ILE A 267 -2.82 -14.34 5.33
C ILE A 267 -3.65 -15.17 6.35
N TYR A 268 -4.10 -14.54 7.43
CA TYR A 268 -4.98 -15.20 8.40
C TYR A 268 -6.27 -15.73 7.78
N LEU A 269 -6.94 -14.93 6.94
CA LEU A 269 -8.14 -15.34 6.24
C LEU A 269 -7.87 -16.53 5.30
N ILE A 270 -6.75 -16.49 4.57
CA ILE A 270 -6.34 -17.57 3.67
C ILE A 270 -6.16 -18.88 4.45
N PHE A 271 -5.46 -18.86 5.58
CA PHE A 271 -5.23 -20.08 6.38
C PHE A 271 -6.44 -20.58 7.14
N THR A 272 -7.41 -19.73 7.45
CA THR A 272 -8.63 -20.12 8.17
C THR A 272 -9.77 -20.55 7.26
N SER A 273 -9.71 -20.25 5.95
CA SER A 273 -10.67 -20.68 4.96
C SER A 273 -10.31 -22.08 4.42
N LYS A 274 -11.26 -23.00 4.45
CA LYS A 274 -11.06 -24.37 3.92
C LYS A 274 -10.73 -24.40 2.41
N LYS A 275 -11.18 -23.39 1.66
CA LYS A 275 -10.98 -23.32 0.21
C LYS A 275 -9.58 -22.82 -0.18
N THR A 276 -8.93 -22.06 0.68
CA THR A 276 -7.67 -21.36 0.37
C THR A 276 -6.50 -21.84 1.20
N ALA A 277 -6.75 -22.68 2.21
CA ALA A 277 -5.73 -23.07 3.19
C ALA A 277 -4.52 -23.77 2.57
N ASP A 278 -4.64 -24.45 1.44
CA ASP A 278 -3.59 -25.27 0.79
C ASP A 278 -2.94 -24.57 -0.42
N VAL A 279 -3.08 -23.27 -0.55
CA VAL A 279 -2.65 -22.52 -1.73
C VAL A 279 -1.15 -22.23 -1.75
N PHE A 280 -0.51 -22.16 -0.58
CA PHE A 280 0.93 -21.90 -0.48
C PHE A 280 1.77 -23.16 -0.61
N TYR A 281 2.95 -23.04 -1.21
CA TYR A 281 3.92 -24.12 -1.25
C TYR A 281 4.59 -24.35 0.12
N HIS A 282 5.12 -25.55 0.33
CA HIS A 282 5.80 -25.90 1.58
C HIS A 282 6.94 -24.94 1.95
N ASN A 283 7.74 -24.54 0.97
CA ASN A 283 8.85 -23.61 1.20
C ASN A 283 8.36 -22.21 1.60
N ASP A 284 7.25 -21.74 1.00
CA ASP A 284 6.67 -20.44 1.30
C ASP A 284 6.18 -20.39 2.74
N LEU A 285 5.59 -21.50 3.23
CA LEU A 285 5.13 -21.59 4.62
C LEU A 285 6.31 -21.54 5.60
N ASN A 286 7.47 -22.14 5.26
CA ASN A 286 8.69 -22.05 6.07
C ASN A 286 9.20 -20.61 6.12
N VAL A 287 9.22 -19.91 4.98
CA VAL A 287 9.62 -18.49 4.93
C VAL A 287 8.67 -17.63 5.77
N MET A 288 7.36 -17.89 5.73
CA MET A 288 6.40 -17.17 6.60
C MET A 288 6.68 -17.37 8.08
N VAL A 289 7.06 -18.58 8.50
CA VAL A 289 7.47 -18.85 9.89
C VAL A 289 8.71 -18.05 10.24
N ASP A 290 9.71 -18.02 9.33
CA ASP A 290 10.96 -17.26 9.55
C ASP A 290 10.69 -15.77 9.71
N VAL A 291 9.83 -15.20 8.85
CA VAL A 291 9.41 -13.79 8.95
C VAL A 291 8.70 -13.53 10.27
N LEU A 292 7.75 -14.39 10.66
CA LEU A 292 7.00 -14.21 11.91
C LEU A 292 7.91 -14.33 13.16
N ILE A 293 8.87 -15.26 13.16
CA ILE A 293 9.85 -15.36 14.25
C ILE A 293 10.68 -14.09 14.33
N ARG A 294 11.24 -13.65 13.19
CA ARG A 294 12.04 -12.43 13.10
C ARG A 294 11.28 -11.20 13.59
N GLU A 295 10.08 -11.00 13.07
CA GLU A 295 9.27 -9.83 13.43
C GLU A 295 8.87 -9.87 14.91
N LEU A 296 8.33 -11.00 15.41
CA LEU A 296 7.93 -11.14 16.82
C LEU A 296 9.10 -10.95 17.79
N THR A 297 10.33 -11.29 17.38
CA THR A 297 11.53 -11.10 18.18
C THR A 297 11.97 -9.63 18.21
N ASN A 298 11.76 -8.89 17.11
CA ASN A 298 12.24 -7.51 16.96
C ASN A 298 11.21 -6.45 17.37
N LEU A 299 9.95 -6.84 17.67
CA LEU A 299 8.92 -5.89 18.09
C LEU A 299 9.24 -5.26 19.44
N SER A 300 9.06 -3.93 19.53
CA SER A 300 9.15 -3.20 20.78
C SER A 300 8.02 -3.62 21.77
N GLU A 301 8.19 -3.31 23.04
CA GLU A 301 7.19 -3.62 24.07
C GLU A 301 5.82 -2.97 23.80
N GLU A 302 5.82 -1.80 23.15
CA GLU A 302 4.63 -1.00 22.83
C GLU A 302 3.86 -1.52 21.61
N ASP A 303 4.46 -2.40 20.79
CA ASP A 303 3.91 -2.89 19.52
C ASP A 303 2.88 -4.03 19.69
N ASP A 304 2.07 -3.98 20.73
CA ASP A 304 1.12 -5.05 21.07
C ASP A 304 0.10 -5.35 19.95
N SER A 305 -0.37 -4.34 19.24
CA SER A 305 -1.36 -4.51 18.18
C SER A 305 -0.87 -5.41 17.05
N ILE A 306 0.34 -5.15 16.56
CA ILE A 306 0.95 -5.96 15.51
C ILE A 306 1.40 -7.32 16.03
N ARG A 307 1.93 -7.39 17.27
CA ARG A 307 2.28 -8.65 17.93
C ARG A 307 1.09 -9.59 18.02
N HIS A 308 -0.08 -9.08 18.43
CA HIS A 308 -1.32 -9.86 18.46
C HIS A 308 -1.71 -10.35 17.06
N THR A 309 -1.52 -9.52 16.05
CA THR A 309 -1.85 -9.88 14.67
C THR A 309 -0.94 -11.00 14.18
N PHE A 310 0.36 -10.90 14.40
CA PHE A 310 1.32 -11.95 14.03
C PHE A 310 1.06 -13.27 14.76
N LEU A 311 0.78 -13.23 16.07
CA LEU A 311 0.44 -14.43 16.83
C LEU A 311 -0.87 -15.10 16.37
N ARG A 312 -1.85 -14.30 15.89
CA ARG A 312 -3.07 -14.85 15.29
C ARG A 312 -2.80 -15.57 13.98
N VAL A 313 -1.90 -15.05 13.15
CA VAL A 313 -1.46 -15.70 11.90
C VAL A 313 -0.66 -16.96 12.20
N LEU A 314 0.23 -16.90 13.18
CA LEU A 314 1.14 -17.98 13.50
C LEU A 314 0.39 -19.26 13.88
N TYR A 315 -0.71 -19.15 14.63
CA TYR A 315 -1.47 -20.31 15.10
C TYR A 315 -2.02 -21.19 13.96
N PRO A 316 -2.84 -20.71 13.00
CA PRO A 316 -3.34 -21.53 11.91
C PRO A 316 -2.24 -21.96 10.94
N LEU A 317 -1.15 -21.20 10.82
CA LEU A 317 0.03 -21.60 10.05
C LEU A 317 0.70 -22.83 10.66
N LEU A 318 0.95 -22.85 11.98
CA LEU A 318 1.59 -23.95 12.68
C LEU A 318 0.69 -25.18 12.82
N GLN A 319 -0.62 -25.09 12.61
CA GLN A 319 -1.54 -26.23 12.52
C GLN A 319 -1.42 -27.03 11.22
N ARG A 320 -0.61 -26.59 10.26
CA ARG A 320 -0.43 -27.29 8.99
C ARG A 320 0.34 -28.59 9.22
N LYS A 321 -0.13 -29.70 8.63
CA LYS A 321 0.46 -31.05 8.79
C LYS A 321 1.97 -31.11 8.50
N GLN A 322 2.46 -30.25 7.59
CA GLN A 322 3.89 -30.23 7.28
C GLN A 322 4.75 -29.84 8.47
N PHE A 323 4.30 -28.93 9.34
CA PHE A 323 5.06 -28.51 10.53
C PHE A 323 5.03 -29.58 11.60
N GLU A 324 3.94 -30.31 11.73
CA GLU A 324 3.86 -31.50 12.58
C GLU A 324 4.84 -32.60 12.13
N ALA A 325 5.01 -32.78 10.82
CA ALA A 325 5.94 -33.78 10.28
C ALA A 325 7.41 -33.32 10.29
N SER A 326 7.67 -32.05 9.97
CA SER A 326 9.04 -31.53 9.83
C SER A 326 9.66 -31.01 11.10
N HIS A 327 8.84 -30.63 12.09
CA HIS A 327 9.26 -29.93 13.31
C HIS A 327 10.10 -28.67 13.02
N TYR A 328 9.78 -27.98 11.90
CA TYR A 328 10.55 -26.82 11.43
C TYR A 328 10.67 -25.76 12.50
N LYS A 329 11.89 -25.39 12.85
CA LYS A 329 12.24 -24.38 13.87
C LYS A 329 11.56 -24.56 15.23
N LYS A 330 11.25 -25.82 15.63
CA LYS A 330 10.57 -26.14 16.89
C LYS A 330 11.23 -25.46 18.09
N ALA A 331 12.55 -25.55 18.22
CA ALA A 331 13.26 -25.00 19.37
C ALA A 331 13.15 -23.46 19.46
N GLU A 332 13.32 -22.77 18.32
CA GLU A 332 13.17 -21.31 18.24
C GLU A 332 11.74 -20.87 18.56
N LEU A 333 10.73 -21.56 17.99
CA LEU A 333 9.31 -21.29 18.25
C LEU A 333 8.94 -21.51 19.72
N VAL A 334 9.39 -22.62 20.33
CA VAL A 334 9.11 -22.88 21.76
C VAL A 334 9.76 -21.82 22.63
N SER A 335 11.02 -21.44 22.36
CA SER A 335 11.70 -20.37 23.10
C SER A 335 10.97 -19.04 23.02
N LEU A 336 10.66 -18.59 21.79
CA LEU A 336 9.94 -17.33 21.54
C LEU A 336 8.56 -17.32 22.19
N LEU A 337 7.76 -18.36 21.98
CA LEU A 337 6.40 -18.46 22.52
C LEU A 337 6.37 -18.57 24.04
N THR A 338 7.36 -19.24 24.65
CA THR A 338 7.53 -19.32 26.11
C THR A 338 7.83 -17.93 26.67
N TYR A 339 8.74 -17.17 26.04
CA TYR A 339 9.02 -15.78 26.41
C TYR A 339 7.74 -14.92 26.32
N LEU A 340 7.02 -14.97 25.18
CA LEU A 340 5.79 -14.20 24.96
C LEU A 340 4.62 -14.63 25.84
N SER A 341 4.62 -15.87 26.37
CA SER A 341 3.60 -16.33 27.32
C SER A 341 3.84 -15.84 28.75
N GLY A 342 4.98 -15.19 28.99
CA GLY A 342 5.36 -14.74 30.34
C GLY A 342 5.86 -15.86 31.26
N ILE A 343 6.18 -17.03 30.71
CA ILE A 343 6.77 -18.14 31.48
C ILE A 343 8.29 -17.88 31.54
N GLY A 344 8.80 -17.68 32.75
CA GLY A 344 10.20 -17.39 33.03
C GLY A 344 10.43 -15.96 33.55
N GLN A 345 11.69 -15.67 33.88
CA GLN A 345 12.06 -14.32 34.32
C GLN A 345 12.16 -13.40 33.10
N THR A 346 11.19 -12.50 32.93
CA THR A 346 11.20 -11.49 31.87
C THR A 346 11.29 -10.12 32.53
N PHE A 347 12.14 -9.25 31.97
CA PHE A 347 12.17 -7.83 32.35
C PHE A 347 10.92 -7.09 31.86
N TRP A 348 10.23 -7.65 30.87
CA TRP A 348 9.00 -7.16 30.29
C TRP A 348 7.83 -8.09 30.62
N VAL A 349 6.69 -7.51 30.96
CA VAL A 349 5.48 -8.27 31.25
C VAL A 349 4.55 -8.19 30.03
N PRO A 350 4.40 -9.29 29.27
CA PRO A 350 3.49 -9.33 28.14
C PRO A 350 2.05 -9.06 28.55
N SER A 351 1.27 -8.42 27.65
CA SER A 351 -0.17 -8.23 27.87
C SER A 351 -0.90 -9.59 27.98
N ASP A 352 -2.04 -9.61 28.64
CA ASP A 352 -2.83 -10.85 28.81
C ASP A 352 -3.25 -11.45 27.45
N THR A 353 -3.48 -10.60 26.45
CA THR A 353 -3.77 -11.06 25.10
C THR A 353 -2.54 -11.72 24.46
N THR A 354 -1.36 -11.15 24.60
CA THR A 354 -0.10 -11.76 24.14
C THR A 354 0.12 -13.11 24.79
N LYS A 355 0.00 -13.19 26.13
CA LYS A 355 0.14 -14.45 26.89
C LYS A 355 -0.82 -15.52 26.39
N ARG A 356 -2.10 -15.16 26.22
CA ARG A 356 -3.15 -16.07 25.74
C ARG A 356 -2.87 -16.60 24.35
N LEU A 357 -2.48 -15.72 23.42
CA LEU A 357 -2.20 -16.10 22.03
C LEU A 357 -0.93 -16.97 21.91
N ALA A 358 0.14 -16.62 22.63
CA ALA A 358 1.37 -17.41 22.67
C ALA A 358 1.12 -18.79 23.31
N SER A 359 0.41 -18.84 24.43
CA SER A 359 0.05 -20.11 25.09
C SER A 359 -0.84 -20.99 24.20
N ARG A 360 -1.70 -20.39 23.37
CA ARG A 360 -2.50 -21.15 22.39
C ARG A 360 -1.60 -21.84 21.35
N CYS A 361 -0.58 -21.16 20.84
CA CYS A 361 0.39 -21.77 19.93
C CYS A 361 1.19 -22.89 20.61
N LEU A 362 1.65 -22.69 21.85
CA LEU A 362 2.38 -23.69 22.61
C LEU A 362 1.58 -24.99 22.88
N LYS A 363 0.25 -24.94 22.85
CA LYS A 363 -0.61 -26.14 23.05
C LYS A 363 -0.65 -27.06 21.82
N LEU A 364 -0.03 -26.71 20.69
CA LEU A 364 0.05 -27.61 19.55
C LEU A 364 0.87 -28.86 19.92
N SER A 365 0.38 -30.03 19.55
CA SER A 365 0.96 -31.34 19.93
C SER A 365 2.45 -31.45 19.63
N TRP A 366 2.84 -31.03 18.43
CA TRP A 366 4.21 -31.15 17.98
C TRP A 366 5.19 -30.15 18.62
N LEU A 367 4.68 -29.06 19.25
CA LEU A 367 5.50 -28.11 20.02
C LEU A 367 5.72 -28.57 21.47
N GLN A 368 4.87 -29.46 21.99
CA GLN A 368 5.03 -29.98 23.34
C GLN A 368 6.31 -30.82 23.47
N PRO A 369 6.94 -30.86 24.65
CA PRO A 369 7.97 -31.84 24.94
C PRO A 369 7.38 -33.25 24.75
N GLN A 370 8.07 -34.11 24.02
CA GLN A 370 7.66 -35.53 23.99
C GLN A 370 7.80 -36.07 25.39
N SER A 371 6.68 -36.33 26.06
CA SER A 371 6.69 -37.18 27.26
C SER A 371 7.10 -38.57 26.77
N GLU A 372 8.24 -39.03 27.21
CA GLU A 372 8.57 -40.45 27.10
C GLU A 372 7.37 -41.22 27.67
N THR A 373 6.73 -42.00 26.80
CA THR A 373 5.57 -42.82 27.18
C THR A 373 5.99 -43.86 28.16
N THR A 374 5.73 -43.63 29.46
CA THR A 374 5.40 -44.70 30.34
C THR A 374 3.91 -44.95 30.17
N ASP A 375 3.59 -46.15 29.70
CA ASP A 375 2.25 -46.67 29.60
C ASP A 375 1.49 -46.43 30.90
N ASP A 376 0.35 -45.74 30.81
CA ASP A 376 -0.86 -46.09 31.57
C ASP A 376 -2.05 -45.19 31.15
N VAL A 377 -2.96 -45.84 30.59
CA VAL A 377 -4.41 -45.85 30.48
C VAL A 377 -5.22 -44.69 31.12
N GLU A 378 -6.20 -44.22 30.29
CA GLU A 378 -7.50 -43.60 30.63
C GLU A 378 -7.55 -42.10 31.01
N SER A 379 -7.99 -41.29 30.06
CA SER A 379 -9.40 -40.79 30.05
C SER A 379 -9.61 -39.75 28.95
N ILE A 380 -10.29 -40.20 27.91
CA ILE A 380 -10.91 -39.33 26.89
C ILE A 380 -12.25 -38.88 27.46
N LYS A 381 -12.46 -37.60 27.69
CA LYS A 381 -13.79 -36.97 27.55
C LYS A 381 -13.71 -35.47 27.36
N SER A 382 -14.22 -35.06 26.20
CA SER A 382 -14.99 -33.86 25.95
C SER A 382 -14.38 -32.47 26.19
N ASP A 383 -13.98 -31.84 25.11
CA ASP A 383 -14.19 -30.40 24.93
C ASP A 383 -14.26 -30.03 23.43
N HIS A 384 -15.39 -30.37 22.82
CA HIS A 384 -15.68 -30.00 21.42
C HIS A 384 -16.63 -28.80 21.28
N SER A 385 -16.98 -28.11 22.39
CA SER A 385 -18.07 -27.13 22.37
C SER A 385 -17.64 -25.67 22.38
N SER A 386 -16.35 -25.33 22.60
CA SER A 386 -15.92 -23.92 22.74
C SER A 386 -15.25 -23.32 21.48
N ILE A 387 -15.10 -24.09 20.41
CA ILE A 387 -14.25 -23.71 19.27
C ILE A 387 -14.95 -22.75 18.28
N ILE A 388 -16.28 -22.67 18.28
CA ILE A 388 -17.03 -21.97 17.24
C ILE A 388 -17.19 -20.47 17.51
N ASN A 389 -17.27 -20.04 18.76
CA ASN A 389 -17.51 -18.62 19.09
C ASN A 389 -16.25 -17.74 19.14
N ASP A 390 -15.06 -18.32 19.29
CA ASP A 390 -13.80 -17.56 19.36
C ASP A 390 -13.23 -17.16 17.99
N ARG A 391 -13.82 -17.67 16.89
CA ARG A 391 -13.27 -17.49 15.53
C ARG A 391 -13.48 -16.10 14.93
N ILE A 392 -14.48 -15.35 15.36
CA ILE A 392 -14.86 -14.07 14.73
C ILE A 392 -14.43 -12.87 15.56
N ASP A 393 -14.52 -12.95 16.89
CA ASP A 393 -14.29 -11.79 17.76
C ASP A 393 -12.82 -11.41 17.95
N THR A 394 -11.88 -12.31 17.70
CA THR A 394 -10.46 -12.07 18.01
C THR A 394 -9.62 -11.56 16.82
N ALA A 395 -10.07 -11.74 15.59
CA ALA A 395 -9.31 -11.27 14.41
C ALA A 395 -9.41 -9.76 14.17
N VAL A 396 -10.43 -9.09 14.71
CA VAL A 396 -10.81 -7.70 14.34
C VAL A 396 -10.56 -6.71 15.47
N SER A 397 -10.13 -7.14 16.65
CA SER A 397 -9.92 -6.25 17.81
C SER A 397 -8.63 -5.43 17.77
N SER A 398 -7.87 -5.50 16.69
CA SER A 398 -6.70 -4.64 16.46
C SER A 398 -6.95 -3.77 15.24
N THR A 399 -8.01 -2.99 15.25
CA THR A 399 -8.13 -1.86 14.34
C THR A 399 -7.07 -0.84 14.72
N VAL A 400 -6.21 -0.49 13.77
CA VAL A 400 -5.71 0.88 13.71
C VAL A 400 -6.97 1.72 13.89
N SER A 401 -7.04 2.51 14.97
CA SER A 401 -8.20 3.34 15.28
C SER A 401 -8.43 4.25 14.09
N LEU A 402 -9.36 3.90 13.22
CA LEU A 402 -9.94 4.85 12.29
C LEU A 402 -10.61 5.94 13.16
N PRO A 403 -10.43 7.22 12.84
CA PRO A 403 -11.05 8.29 13.60
C PRO A 403 -12.57 8.04 13.64
N SER A 404 -13.09 7.87 14.85
CA SER A 404 -14.53 7.76 15.03
C SER A 404 -15.12 9.13 14.80
N THR A 405 -15.98 9.30 13.82
CA THR A 405 -16.82 10.48 13.71
C THR A 405 -17.77 10.49 14.90
N THR A 406 -17.52 11.37 15.85
CA THR A 406 -18.50 11.66 16.89
C THR A 406 -19.65 12.44 16.28
N LYS A 407 -20.88 12.25 16.79
CA LYS A 407 -22.12 12.90 16.35
C LYS A 407 -22.09 14.44 16.38
N ASN A 408 -20.99 15.07 16.75
CA ASN A 408 -20.82 16.52 16.87
C ASN A 408 -19.87 17.14 15.84
N GLY A 409 -19.53 16.44 14.76
CA GLY A 409 -18.80 17.04 13.62
C GLY A 409 -17.36 17.45 13.88
N HIS A 410 -16.76 17.09 15.02
CA HIS A 410 -15.34 17.29 15.25
C HIS A 410 -14.57 16.02 14.94
N ILE A 411 -13.75 16.07 13.90
CA ILE A 411 -12.79 15.02 13.55
C ILE A 411 -11.66 15.08 14.56
N ILE A 412 -11.48 13.99 15.32
CA ILE A 412 -10.25 13.83 16.12
C ILE A 412 -9.15 13.46 15.14
N ALA A 413 -8.15 14.31 15.00
CA ALA A 413 -7.00 14.08 14.14
C ALA A 413 -6.34 12.73 14.49
N PRO A 414 -5.89 11.97 13.47
CA PRO A 414 -5.10 10.76 13.71
C PRO A 414 -3.83 11.12 14.47
N PRO A 415 -3.30 10.22 15.32
CA PRO A 415 -2.03 10.46 15.99
C PRO A 415 -0.96 10.71 14.94
N GLN A 416 -0.29 11.85 15.05
CA GLN A 416 0.83 12.23 14.21
C GLN A 416 1.90 11.13 14.33
N LEU A 417 2.45 10.72 13.19
CA LEU A 417 3.64 9.89 13.14
C LEU A 417 4.76 10.57 13.95
N PRO A 418 5.52 9.84 14.74
CA PRO A 418 6.64 10.43 15.48
C PRO A 418 7.63 11.04 14.51
N HIS A 419 7.77 12.35 14.59
CA HIS A 419 8.87 13.07 13.95
C HIS A 419 10.18 12.50 14.50
N GLN A 420 11.08 12.13 13.62
CA GLN A 420 12.45 11.80 13.98
C GLN A 420 13.01 12.97 14.80
N HIS A 421 13.34 12.72 16.06
CA HIS A 421 14.00 13.65 16.93
C HIS A 421 15.43 13.90 16.44
N HIS A 422 15.62 14.98 15.68
CA HIS A 422 16.91 15.65 15.71
C HIS A 422 17.01 16.37 17.06
N ARG A 423 17.91 15.91 17.90
CA ARG A 423 18.35 16.59 19.11
C ARG A 423 18.85 17.98 18.72
N ASN A 424 18.11 19.02 19.05
CA ASN A 424 18.64 20.37 19.21
C ASN A 424 18.48 20.76 20.66
N SER A 425 19.64 20.89 21.30
CA SER A 425 19.79 21.51 22.61
C SER A 425 19.52 23.02 22.49
N ASP A 426 18.61 23.51 23.35
CA ASP A 426 18.36 24.93 23.59
C ASP A 426 19.66 25.66 23.94
N THR A 427 19.91 26.75 23.26
CA THR A 427 20.57 27.92 23.86
C THR A 427 20.14 29.21 23.16
N SER A 428 19.84 30.19 24.01
CA SER A 428 19.31 31.53 23.84
C SER A 428 19.92 32.40 22.75
N LEU A 429 19.04 33.27 22.23
CA LEU A 429 19.24 34.55 21.54
C LEU A 429 20.56 35.30 21.84
N ALA A 430 21.36 35.51 20.80
CA ALA A 430 22.13 36.73 20.59
C ALA A 430 22.53 36.86 19.12
N SER A 431 22.18 38.01 18.55
CA SER A 431 22.51 38.49 17.22
C SER A 431 24.00 38.43 16.92
N MET A 432 24.40 37.83 15.77
CA MET A 432 25.62 38.26 15.03
C MET A 432 25.60 37.70 13.61
N SER A 433 25.60 38.62 12.66
CA SER A 433 25.86 38.38 11.24
C SER A 433 27.22 37.69 11.04
N LYS A 434 27.25 36.52 10.40
CA LYS A 434 28.49 35.92 9.92
C LYS A 434 28.41 35.64 8.42
N LYS A 435 29.46 36.18 7.77
CA LYS A 435 29.79 36.07 6.34
C LYS A 435 29.81 34.62 5.88
N ILE A 436 29.15 34.37 4.74
CA ILE A 436 29.19 33.13 4.00
C ILE A 436 30.58 32.98 3.38
N THR A 437 31.31 31.95 3.75
CA THR A 437 32.52 31.51 3.05
C THR A 437 32.17 30.45 2.02
N PRO A 438 32.73 30.49 0.80
CA PRO A 438 32.45 29.52 -0.25
C PRO A 438 33.09 28.15 0.06
N PRO A 439 32.53 27.04 -0.46
CA PRO A 439 33.03 25.69 -0.24
C PRO A 439 34.39 25.46 -0.92
N PRO A 440 35.23 24.54 -0.41
CA PRO A 440 36.57 24.29 -0.92
C PRO A 440 36.50 23.62 -2.33
N PRO A 441 37.50 23.83 -3.22
CA PRO A 441 37.52 23.32 -4.56
C PRO A 441 37.76 21.79 -4.61
N VAL A 442 37.08 21.15 -5.52
CA VAL A 442 37.19 19.72 -5.83
C VAL A 442 38.59 19.42 -6.43
N PRO A 443 39.26 18.32 -6.06
CA PRO A 443 40.57 17.94 -6.63
C PRO A 443 40.46 17.63 -8.13
N ARG A 444 41.28 18.28 -8.95
CA ARG A 444 41.42 17.98 -10.37
C ARG A 444 42.15 16.65 -10.54
N HIS A 445 41.50 15.69 -11.19
CA HIS A 445 42.17 14.51 -11.73
C HIS A 445 43.12 14.92 -12.85
N ARG A 446 44.40 14.53 -12.71
CA ARG A 446 45.45 14.62 -13.71
C ARG A 446 45.13 13.66 -14.86
N ASN A 447 45.02 14.21 -16.06
CA ASN A 447 45.07 13.45 -17.31
C ASN A 447 46.48 12.87 -17.50
N HIS A 448 46.59 11.57 -17.57
CA HIS A 448 47.67 10.89 -18.26
C HIS A 448 47.12 10.31 -19.56
N SER A 449 47.51 10.93 -20.66
CA SER A 449 47.50 10.35 -21.99
C SER A 449 48.57 9.25 -22.03
N ASP A 450 48.23 8.06 -22.51
CA ASP A 450 48.89 7.43 -23.66
C ASP A 450 48.48 5.96 -23.86
N THR A 451 48.41 5.64 -25.15
CA THR A 451 48.57 4.38 -25.85
C THR A 451 47.46 3.32 -25.79
N SER A 452 46.67 3.40 -26.83
CA SER A 452 46.11 2.37 -27.74
C SER A 452 46.53 0.91 -27.54
N LEU A 453 45.52 0.01 -27.39
CA LEU A 453 45.44 -1.28 -28.13
C LEU A 453 43.99 -1.79 -28.07
N PRO A 454 43.43 -2.35 -29.16
CA PRO A 454 42.01 -2.70 -29.25
C PRO A 454 41.73 -4.06 -28.60
N TYR A 455 40.79 -4.11 -27.70
CA TYR A 455 40.29 -5.36 -27.12
C TYR A 455 39.44 -6.11 -28.16
N ARG A 456 39.99 -7.22 -28.67
CA ARG A 456 39.33 -8.18 -29.55
C ARG A 456 38.24 -8.91 -28.76
N ARG A 457 36.97 -8.69 -29.10
CA ARG A 457 35.85 -9.48 -28.59
C ARG A 457 36.03 -10.94 -29.01
N GLN A 458 36.11 -11.83 -28.03
CA GLN A 458 36.06 -13.28 -28.26
C GLN A 458 34.61 -13.66 -28.62
N ALA A 459 34.47 -14.46 -29.67
CA ALA A 459 33.22 -15.04 -30.10
C ALA A 459 32.71 -16.08 -29.08
N PRO A 460 31.36 -16.22 -28.91
CA PRO A 460 30.80 -17.23 -28.01
C PRO A 460 31.15 -18.67 -28.51
N PRO A 461 31.24 -19.63 -27.57
CA PRO A 461 31.56 -21.02 -27.94
C PRO A 461 30.41 -21.66 -28.75
N PRO A 462 30.74 -22.62 -29.66
CA PRO A 462 29.73 -23.27 -30.49
C PRO A 462 28.85 -24.22 -29.67
N PRO A 463 27.58 -24.44 -30.12
CA PRO A 463 26.63 -25.31 -29.41
C PRO A 463 27.07 -26.80 -29.50
N PRO A 464 26.73 -27.63 -28.49
CA PRO A 464 27.07 -29.02 -28.47
C PRO A 464 26.37 -29.85 -29.57
N PRO A 465 26.99 -30.92 -30.09
CA PRO A 465 26.43 -31.70 -31.19
C PRO A 465 25.20 -32.49 -30.79
N SER A 466 24.19 -32.50 -31.67
CA SER A 466 22.94 -33.23 -31.51
C SER A 466 23.16 -34.76 -31.44
N ARG A 467 22.64 -35.40 -30.40
CA ARG A 467 22.56 -36.85 -30.27
C ARG A 467 21.68 -37.45 -31.37
N LYS A 468 22.27 -38.25 -32.25
CA LYS A 468 21.54 -39.13 -33.18
C LYS A 468 20.80 -40.20 -32.36
N LYS A 469 19.50 -40.28 -32.55
CA LYS A 469 18.69 -41.42 -32.10
C LYS A 469 19.05 -42.63 -32.92
N LYS A 470 19.36 -43.76 -32.23
CA LYS A 470 19.25 -45.11 -32.74
C LYS A 470 17.91 -45.68 -32.34
#